data_d608b0ad891e20779e5d6ffdabcad425
#
_entry.id   d608b0ad891e20779e5d6ffdabcad425
#
_cell.length_a   1.000
_cell.length_b   1.000
_cell.length_c   1.000
_cell.angle_alpha   90.00
_cell.angle_beta   90.00
_cell.angle_gamma   90.00
#
_symmetry.space_group_name_H-M   'P 1'
#
loop_
_entity.id
_entity.type
_entity.pdbx_description
1 polymer ?
#
loop_
_entity_poly.entity_id
_entity_poly.type
_entity_poly.pdbx_seq_one_letter_code
_entity_poly.pdbx_strand_id
1 'polypeptide(L)'
;RRRSLTLGNQHADGMSELRGWLSPELRATLEAVLAKLAAPGMCNPLDENPCVDGSPTEQAIDGDARSAAQRNHDGLLAGLRALLAS
;
A
#
# COMPACT_ATOMS: atom_id res chain seq x y z
N ARG A 1 -16.36 11.65 -14.82
CA ARG A 1 -17.60 10.96 -15.10
C ARG A 1 -17.60 9.49 -14.69
N ARG A 2 -16.55 8.76 -15.04
CA ARG A 2 -16.39 7.36 -14.61
C ARG A 2 -15.77 7.21 -13.24
N ARG A 3 -15.39 8.31 -12.63
CA ARG A 3 -14.72 8.28 -11.32
C ARG A 3 -15.54 7.47 -10.34
N SER A 4 -14.94 6.43 -9.79
CA SER A 4 -15.63 5.60 -8.81
C SER A 4 -14.60 4.78 -8.03
N LEU A 5 -14.97 4.43 -6.83
CA LEU A 5 -14.21 3.52 -6.00
C LEU A 5 -15.20 2.77 -5.14
N THR A 6 -15.21 1.44 -5.29
CA THR A 6 -16.17 0.62 -4.57
C THR A 6 -15.48 -0.54 -3.88
N LEU A 7 -15.96 -0.84 -2.68
CA LEU A 7 -15.53 -2.01 -1.93
C LEU A 7 -16.55 -3.12 -2.14
N GLY A 8 -16.08 -4.27 -2.62
CA GLY A 8 -16.93 -5.44 -2.75
C GLY A 8 -17.27 -6.06 -1.40
N ASN A 9 -18.15 -7.04 -1.44
CA ASN A 9 -18.52 -7.77 -0.23
C ASN A 9 -17.32 -8.56 0.30
N GLN A 10 -17.25 -8.67 1.62
CA GLN A 10 -16.20 -9.44 2.25
C GLN A 10 -16.44 -10.94 2.03
N HIS A 11 -15.40 -11.64 1.58
CA HIS A 11 -15.43 -13.08 1.37
C HIS A 11 -15.26 -13.81 2.70
N ALA A 12 -15.46 -15.13 2.69
CA ALA A 12 -15.35 -15.96 3.89
C ALA A 12 -13.97 -15.91 4.55
N ASP A 13 -12.91 -15.66 3.74
CA ASP A 13 -11.54 -15.49 4.25
C ASP A 13 -11.26 -14.08 4.78
N GLY A 14 -12.26 -13.20 4.79
CA GLY A 14 -12.12 -11.83 5.24
C GLY A 14 -11.68 -10.85 4.16
N MET A 15 -11.33 -11.35 2.98
CA MET A 15 -10.84 -10.50 1.88
C MET A 15 -12.00 -9.86 1.12
N SER A 16 -11.74 -8.67 0.59
CA SER A 16 -12.69 -7.93 -0.25
C SER A 16 -11.98 -7.42 -1.49
N GLU A 17 -12.72 -7.33 -2.57
CA GLU A 17 -12.21 -6.77 -3.82
C GLU A 17 -12.42 -5.26 -3.84
N LEU A 18 -11.43 -4.53 -4.30
CA LEU A 18 -11.50 -3.09 -4.54
C LEU A 18 -11.57 -2.85 -6.04
N ARG A 19 -12.57 -2.09 -6.50
CA ARG A 19 -12.75 -1.77 -7.91
C ARG A 19 -12.95 -0.28 -8.10
N GLY A 20 -12.50 0.22 -9.23
CA GLY A 20 -12.72 1.63 -9.51
C GLY A 20 -12.11 2.10 -10.82
N TRP A 21 -12.47 3.33 -11.14
CA TRP A 21 -11.92 4.08 -12.25
C TRP A 21 -11.33 5.35 -11.69
N LEU A 22 -10.02 5.48 -11.81
CA LEU A 22 -9.28 6.59 -11.22
C LEU A 22 -9.16 7.73 -12.22
N SER A 23 -9.38 8.96 -11.75
CA SER A 23 -9.02 10.14 -12.52
C SER A 23 -7.50 10.19 -12.70
N PRO A 24 -6.99 10.94 -13.71
CA PRO A 24 -5.53 11.12 -13.85
C PRO A 24 -4.88 11.67 -12.59
N GLU A 25 -5.57 12.55 -11.87
CA GLU A 25 -5.05 13.14 -10.63
C GLU A 25 -4.91 12.09 -9.53
N LEU A 26 -5.93 11.27 -9.31
CA LEU A 26 -5.85 10.23 -8.29
C LEU A 26 -4.82 9.17 -8.68
N ARG A 27 -4.74 8.81 -9.95
CA ARG A 27 -3.73 7.87 -10.43
C ARG A 27 -2.32 8.39 -10.12
N ALA A 28 -2.03 9.65 -10.47
CA ALA A 28 -0.71 10.24 -10.24
C ALA A 28 -0.38 10.32 -8.75
N THR A 29 -1.37 10.71 -7.94
CA THR A 29 -1.19 10.80 -6.49
C THR A 29 -0.95 9.41 -5.89
N LEU A 30 -1.72 8.42 -6.32
CA LEU A 30 -1.55 7.04 -5.85
C LEU A 30 -0.18 6.48 -6.25
N GLU A 31 0.24 6.73 -7.50
CA GLU A 31 1.57 6.30 -7.95
C GLU A 31 2.68 6.91 -7.07
N ALA A 32 2.56 8.18 -6.72
CA ALA A 32 3.54 8.86 -5.86
C ALA A 32 3.56 8.25 -4.45
N VAL A 33 2.38 7.96 -3.89
CA VAL A 33 2.28 7.30 -2.57
C VAL A 33 2.92 5.92 -2.61
N LEU A 34 2.61 5.13 -3.63
CA LEU A 34 3.15 3.77 -3.76
C LEU A 34 4.65 3.77 -4.05
N ALA A 35 5.15 4.74 -4.80
CA ALA A 35 6.59 4.88 -5.03
C ALA A 35 7.35 5.06 -3.71
N LYS A 36 6.74 5.74 -2.75
CA LYS A 36 7.33 5.98 -1.44
C LYS A 36 7.09 4.80 -0.49
N LEU A 37 5.85 4.35 -0.34
CA LEU A 37 5.47 3.42 0.72
C LEU A 37 5.48 1.95 0.29
N ALA A 38 5.48 1.68 -1.01
CA ALA A 38 5.48 0.31 -1.55
C ALA A 38 6.82 -0.11 -2.14
N ALA A 39 7.87 0.68 -1.94
CA ALA A 39 9.22 0.31 -2.34
C ALA A 39 9.68 -0.93 -1.54
N PRO A 40 10.58 -1.75 -2.10
CA PRO A 40 11.10 -2.89 -1.36
C PRO A 40 11.66 -2.48 0.01
N GLY A 41 11.31 -3.23 1.04
CA GLY A 41 11.71 -2.96 2.42
C GLY A 41 10.84 -1.98 3.18
N MET A 42 9.90 -1.30 2.50
CA MET A 42 9.01 -0.34 3.15
C MET A 42 7.74 -1.01 3.63
N CYS A 43 7.27 -0.59 4.81
CA CYS A 43 5.96 -0.96 5.36
C CYS A 43 5.70 -2.47 5.39
N ASN A 44 6.75 -3.28 5.61
CA ASN A 44 6.62 -4.73 5.63
C ASN A 44 6.09 -5.17 6.99
N PRO A 45 4.86 -5.74 7.06
CA PRO A 45 4.27 -6.16 8.32
C PRO A 45 5.01 -7.34 8.96
N LEU A 46 5.86 -8.04 8.21
CA LEU A 46 6.67 -9.14 8.74
C LEU A 46 7.93 -8.66 9.44
N ASP A 47 8.32 -7.40 9.26
CA ASP A 47 9.46 -6.84 9.97
C ASP A 47 9.07 -6.51 11.41
N GLU A 48 10.00 -6.68 12.33
CA GLU A 48 9.80 -6.36 13.74
C GLU A 48 9.46 -4.87 13.92
N ASN A 49 10.19 -4.01 13.21
CA ASN A 49 9.95 -2.57 13.21
C ASN A 49 9.82 -2.10 11.75
N PRO A 50 8.63 -2.17 11.17
CA PRO A 50 8.45 -1.77 9.77
C PRO A 50 8.90 -0.33 9.52
N CYS A 51 9.64 -0.12 8.44
CA CYS A 51 10.06 1.21 8.02
C CYS A 51 8.88 1.92 7.37
N VAL A 52 8.40 3.00 7.96
CA VAL A 52 7.26 3.77 7.44
C VAL A 52 7.67 5.18 7.00
N ASP A 53 8.91 5.57 7.25
CA ASP A 53 9.45 6.87 6.87
C ASP A 53 10.96 6.74 6.60
N GLY A 54 11.48 7.63 5.77
CA GLY A 54 12.89 7.58 5.39
C GLY A 54 13.21 6.40 4.48
N SER A 55 14.39 5.83 4.64
CA SER A 55 14.88 4.73 3.81
C SER A 55 15.01 3.45 4.62
N PRO A 56 14.58 2.31 4.07
CA PRO A 56 14.79 1.03 4.74
C PRO A 56 16.27 0.61 4.71
N THR A 57 16.63 -0.31 5.59
CA THR A 57 17.97 -0.88 5.59
C THR A 57 18.14 -1.83 4.41
N GLU A 58 19.40 -2.10 4.02
CA GLU A 58 19.68 -3.09 2.99
C GLU A 58 19.14 -4.46 3.36
N GLN A 59 19.21 -4.83 4.64
CA GLN A 59 18.66 -6.10 5.12
C GLN A 59 17.15 -6.17 4.91
N ALA A 60 16.45 -5.08 5.18
CA ALA A 60 15.00 -5.03 4.97
C ALA A 60 14.65 -5.14 3.48
N ILE A 61 15.44 -4.51 2.61
CA ILE A 61 15.24 -4.57 1.16
C ILE A 61 15.52 -5.99 0.65
N ASP A 62 16.67 -6.55 1.01
CA ASP A 62 17.12 -7.87 0.53
C ASP A 62 16.22 -9.00 1.06
N GLY A 63 15.71 -8.85 2.27
CA GLY A 63 14.82 -9.83 2.90
C GLY A 63 13.36 -9.70 2.53
N ASP A 64 12.99 -8.69 1.73
CA ASP A 64 11.60 -8.46 1.37
C ASP A 64 11.17 -9.40 0.25
N ALA A 65 10.45 -10.47 0.61
CA ALA A 65 9.99 -11.49 -0.32
C ALA A 65 8.60 -11.21 -0.89
N ARG A 66 7.98 -10.06 -0.54
CA ARG A 66 6.64 -9.72 -1.03
C ARG A 66 6.66 -9.41 -2.53
N SER A 67 5.56 -9.72 -3.21
CA SER A 67 5.35 -9.25 -4.57
C SER A 67 5.10 -7.74 -4.58
N ALA A 68 5.24 -7.12 -5.75
CA ALA A 68 4.90 -5.70 -5.89
C ALA A 68 3.44 -5.43 -5.51
N ALA A 69 2.53 -6.33 -5.86
CA ALA A 69 1.11 -6.19 -5.51
C ALA A 69 0.90 -6.22 -3.99
N GLN A 70 1.62 -7.09 -3.28
CA GLN A 70 1.55 -7.16 -1.82
C GLN A 70 2.14 -5.90 -1.19
N ARG A 71 3.26 -5.40 -1.72
CA ARG A 71 3.85 -4.15 -1.23
C ARG A 71 2.91 -2.97 -1.42
N ASN A 72 2.20 -2.93 -2.55
CA ASN A 72 1.21 -1.89 -2.81
C ASN A 72 0.11 -1.91 -1.75
N HIS A 73 -0.41 -3.08 -1.44
CA HIS A 73 -1.43 -3.25 -0.39
C HIS A 73 -0.92 -2.73 0.95
N ASP A 74 0.25 -3.17 1.35
CA ASP A 74 0.81 -2.84 2.67
C ASP A 74 1.20 -1.37 2.78
N GLY A 75 1.73 -0.80 1.70
CA GLY A 75 2.06 0.63 1.64
C GLY A 75 0.81 1.50 1.72
N LEU A 76 -0.24 1.13 1.02
CA LEU A 76 -1.51 1.86 1.08
C LEU A 76 -2.11 1.79 2.48
N LEU A 77 -2.11 0.61 3.11
CA LEU A 77 -2.60 0.45 4.48
C LEU A 77 -1.85 1.36 5.45
N ALA A 78 -0.52 1.39 5.35
CA ALA A 78 0.30 2.25 6.21
C ALA A 78 0.00 3.73 6.00
N GLY A 79 -0.16 4.16 4.75
CA GLY A 79 -0.50 5.54 4.43
C GLY A 79 -1.86 5.95 4.97
N LEU A 80 -2.86 5.09 4.83
CA LEU A 80 -4.20 5.35 5.33
C LEU A 80 -4.24 5.38 6.85
N ARG A 81 -3.50 4.49 7.52
CA ARG A 81 -3.38 4.50 8.99
C ARG A 81 -2.74 5.79 9.49
N ALA A 82 -1.71 6.26 8.81
CA ALA A 82 -1.06 7.52 9.15
C ALA A 82 -2.04 8.70 9.04
N LEU A 83 -2.87 8.70 8.00
CA LEU A 83 -3.90 9.71 7.81
C LEU A 83 -4.91 9.68 8.96
N LEU A 84 -5.38 8.50 9.37
CA LEU A 84 -6.34 8.36 10.45
C LEU A 84 -5.75 8.76 11.81
N ALA A 85 -4.44 8.61 11.99
CA ALA A 85 -3.76 8.95 13.23
C ALA A 85 -3.46 10.44 13.36
N SER A 86 -3.58 11.19 12.27
CA SER A 86 -3.24 12.62 12.26
C SER A 86 -4.37 13.50 12.80
#